data_72d69f027b91b2f8f825738f7f9ee9de
#
_entry.id   72d69f027b91b2f8f825738f7f9ee9de
#
_cell.length_a   1.000
_cell.length_b   1.000
_cell.length_c   1.000
_cell.angle_alpha   90.00
_cell.angle_beta   90.00
_cell.angle_gamma   90.00
#
_symmetry.space_group_name_H-M   'P 1'
#
loop_
_entity.id
_entity.type
_entity.pdbx_description
1 polymer ?
#
loop_
_entity_poly.entity_id
_entity_poly.type
_entity_poly.pdbx_seq_one_letter_code
_entity_poly.pdbx_strand_id
1 'polypeptide(L)'
;MSIGVRRRMGVEERRQQLIGVALDLFSRRSPDEVSIDEIASAAGISRPLVYHYFPGKLSLYEAALKRASEDLAGRFAEPHEGPLGTRLLRVMRRFFDFVDEHGPGFSALMRGGPAVGSSATNALIDSVRQAAYEQMLAHLGVTEASARLELVVRSWISLAESTALIWLDGRRVPRAELELQLVHDFAALAAVSAAHDEDMALLLRTMVKDEPADGPFAELVGRLLSLAP
;
A
#
# COMPACT_ATOMS: atom_id res chain seq x y z
N MET A 1 39.50 -28.94 -11.24
CA MET A 1 38.03 -29.03 -11.41
C MET A 1 37.42 -28.98 -10.03
N SER A 2 36.89 -27.82 -9.62
CA SER A 2 36.24 -27.64 -8.31
C SER A 2 34.76 -28.02 -8.44
N ILE A 3 34.37 -29.14 -7.84
CA ILE A 3 32.99 -29.58 -7.76
C ILE A 3 32.35 -28.69 -6.71
N GLY A 4 31.62 -27.67 -7.15
CA GLY A 4 30.82 -26.83 -6.26
C GLY A 4 29.79 -27.67 -5.49
N VAL A 5 30.04 -27.84 -4.19
CA VAL A 5 29.07 -28.46 -3.26
C VAL A 5 27.80 -27.65 -3.32
N ARG A 6 26.76 -28.13 -4.00
CA ARG A 6 25.41 -27.55 -4.02
C ARG A 6 24.88 -27.60 -2.58
N ARG A 7 25.02 -26.52 -1.85
CA ARG A 7 24.53 -26.37 -0.47
C ARG A 7 23.03 -26.74 -0.47
N ARG A 8 22.67 -27.75 0.29
CA ARG A 8 21.28 -28.20 0.41
C ARG A 8 20.50 -27.11 1.12
N MET A 9 19.58 -26.49 0.41
CA MET A 9 18.73 -25.42 0.93
C MET A 9 17.92 -25.91 2.15
N GLY A 10 17.89 -25.14 3.23
CA GLY A 10 17.12 -25.48 4.42
C GLY A 10 15.62 -25.47 4.16
N VAL A 11 14.84 -26.06 5.06
CA VAL A 11 13.37 -26.15 4.92
C VAL A 11 12.76 -24.76 4.84
N GLU A 12 13.13 -23.85 5.74
CA GLU A 12 12.60 -22.48 5.75
C GLU A 12 13.08 -21.67 4.53
N GLU A 13 14.33 -21.82 4.14
CA GLU A 13 14.88 -21.16 2.95
C GLU A 13 14.11 -21.56 1.69
N ARG A 14 13.74 -22.84 1.57
CA ARG A 14 12.94 -23.36 0.46
C ARG A 14 11.50 -22.81 0.53
N ARG A 15 10.93 -22.74 1.72
CA ARG A 15 9.60 -22.18 1.92
C ARG A 15 9.56 -20.70 1.49
N GLN A 16 10.54 -19.91 1.88
CA GLN A 16 10.66 -18.50 1.48
C GLN A 16 10.90 -18.32 -0.02
N GLN A 17 11.66 -19.21 -0.65
CA GLN A 17 11.83 -19.23 -2.09
C GLN A 17 10.48 -19.43 -2.81
N LEU A 18 9.68 -20.41 -2.36
CA LEU A 18 8.35 -20.66 -2.93
C LEU A 18 7.42 -19.48 -2.78
N ILE A 19 7.41 -18.82 -1.61
CA ILE A 19 6.62 -17.62 -1.38
C ILE A 19 7.05 -16.51 -2.34
N GLY A 20 8.36 -16.29 -2.53
CA GLY A 20 8.87 -15.29 -3.46
C GLY A 20 8.45 -15.54 -4.91
N VAL A 21 8.63 -16.77 -5.39
CA VAL A 21 8.21 -17.17 -6.75
C VAL A 21 6.71 -17.02 -6.94
N ALA A 22 5.92 -17.42 -5.95
CA ALA A 22 4.46 -17.29 -6.00
C ALA A 22 4.05 -15.82 -6.03
N LEU A 23 4.68 -14.96 -5.21
CA LEU A 23 4.42 -13.53 -5.18
C LEU A 23 4.72 -12.89 -6.55
N ASP A 24 5.84 -13.21 -7.19
CA ASP A 24 6.19 -12.70 -8.51
C ASP A 24 5.14 -13.07 -9.57
N LEU A 25 4.61 -14.30 -9.52
CA LEU A 25 3.57 -14.74 -10.45
C LEU A 25 2.23 -14.08 -10.18
N PHE A 26 1.80 -14.02 -8.92
CA PHE A 26 0.55 -13.37 -8.49
C PHE A 26 0.56 -11.85 -8.65
N SER A 27 1.74 -11.21 -8.65
CA SER A 27 1.87 -9.78 -8.95
C SER A 27 1.56 -9.45 -10.40
N ARG A 28 1.79 -10.39 -11.31
CA ARG A 28 1.63 -10.19 -12.76
C ARG A 28 0.32 -10.71 -13.31
N ARG A 29 -0.34 -11.62 -12.61
CA ARG A 29 -1.58 -12.28 -13.04
C ARG A 29 -2.51 -12.52 -11.86
N SER A 30 -3.81 -12.62 -12.18
CA SER A 30 -4.81 -13.03 -11.17
C SER A 30 -4.43 -14.39 -10.54
N PRO A 31 -4.72 -14.60 -9.25
CA PRO A 31 -4.50 -15.90 -8.60
C PRO A 31 -5.17 -17.08 -9.32
N ASP A 32 -6.31 -16.84 -9.98
CA ASP A 32 -7.03 -17.90 -10.73
C ASP A 32 -6.28 -18.35 -11.98
N GLU A 33 -5.47 -17.49 -12.59
CA GLU A 33 -4.68 -17.75 -13.78
C GLU A 33 -3.34 -18.43 -13.52
N VAL A 34 -2.90 -18.50 -12.26
CA VAL A 34 -1.62 -19.10 -11.85
C VAL A 34 -1.84 -20.52 -11.35
N SER A 35 -1.11 -21.50 -11.90
CA SER A 35 -1.18 -22.91 -11.48
C SER A 35 -0.02 -23.30 -10.53
N ILE A 36 -0.23 -24.36 -9.75
CA ILE A 36 0.84 -24.96 -8.92
C ILE A 36 1.98 -25.51 -9.80
N ASP A 37 1.67 -25.98 -11.01
CA ASP A 37 2.68 -26.51 -11.94
C ASP A 37 3.61 -25.40 -12.44
N GLU A 38 3.07 -24.21 -12.73
CA GLU A 38 3.87 -23.04 -13.08
C GLU A 38 4.77 -22.57 -11.91
N ILE A 39 4.22 -22.54 -10.69
CA ILE A 39 5.00 -22.19 -9.49
C ILE A 39 6.12 -23.20 -9.27
N ALA A 40 5.84 -24.49 -9.39
CA ALA A 40 6.84 -25.56 -9.25
C ALA A 40 7.94 -25.42 -10.31
N SER A 41 7.56 -25.20 -11.57
CA SER A 41 8.50 -25.00 -12.67
C SER A 41 9.39 -23.76 -12.46
N ALA A 42 8.79 -22.63 -12.08
CA ALA A 42 9.52 -21.39 -11.81
C ALA A 42 10.47 -21.51 -10.61
N ALA A 43 10.07 -22.29 -9.60
CA ALA A 43 10.92 -22.57 -8.43
C ALA A 43 11.98 -23.66 -8.67
N GLY A 44 11.95 -24.33 -9.83
CA GLY A 44 12.88 -25.43 -10.17
C GLY A 44 12.71 -26.66 -9.30
N ILE A 45 11.47 -26.98 -8.88
CA ILE A 45 11.15 -28.14 -8.03
C ILE A 45 9.95 -28.92 -8.61
N SER A 46 9.70 -30.11 -8.05
CA SER A 46 8.54 -30.92 -8.43
C SER A 46 7.25 -30.44 -7.75
N ARG A 47 6.10 -30.60 -8.42
CA ARG A 47 4.79 -30.35 -7.84
C ARG A 47 4.53 -31.02 -6.49
N PRO A 48 4.88 -32.31 -6.26
CA PRO A 48 4.77 -32.93 -4.95
C PRO A 48 5.57 -32.20 -3.86
N LEU A 49 6.71 -31.63 -4.22
CA LEU A 49 7.51 -30.88 -3.26
C LEU A 49 6.86 -29.54 -2.89
N VAL A 50 6.12 -28.89 -3.80
CA VAL A 50 5.30 -27.71 -3.44
C VAL A 50 4.25 -28.10 -2.41
N TYR A 51 3.54 -29.19 -2.63
CA TYR A 51 2.51 -29.69 -1.67
C TYR A 51 3.08 -30.11 -0.32
N HIS A 52 4.35 -30.48 -0.25
CA HIS A 52 5.02 -30.73 1.02
C HIS A 52 5.13 -29.47 1.90
N TYR A 53 5.30 -28.29 1.29
CA TYR A 53 5.41 -26.99 2.00
C TYR A 53 4.08 -26.28 2.16
N PHE A 54 3.18 -26.44 1.23
CA PHE A 54 1.88 -25.75 1.19
C PHE A 54 0.78 -26.74 0.79
N PRO A 55 -0.26 -26.92 1.61
CA PRO A 55 -1.31 -27.90 1.34
C PRO A 55 -2.13 -27.62 0.08
N GLY A 56 -2.02 -26.43 -0.50
CA GLY A 56 -2.71 -26.06 -1.72
C GLY A 56 -2.34 -24.66 -2.23
N LYS A 57 -2.89 -24.29 -3.40
CA LYS A 57 -2.67 -22.98 -4.02
C LYS A 57 -3.10 -21.83 -3.11
N LEU A 58 -4.22 -21.98 -2.41
CA LEU A 58 -4.75 -20.95 -1.51
C LEU A 58 -3.77 -20.64 -0.35
N SER A 59 -3.23 -21.65 0.31
CA SER A 59 -2.27 -21.44 1.42
C SER A 59 -0.96 -20.80 0.95
N LEU A 60 -0.52 -21.09 -0.26
CA LEU A 60 0.64 -20.44 -0.86
C LEU A 60 0.32 -18.99 -1.27
N TYR A 61 -0.88 -18.75 -1.81
CA TYR A 61 -1.37 -17.41 -2.12
C TYR A 61 -1.45 -16.53 -0.86
N GLU A 62 -2.05 -17.03 0.22
CA GLU A 62 -2.14 -16.32 1.50
C GLU A 62 -0.76 -16.00 2.08
N ALA A 63 0.21 -16.91 1.95
CA ALA A 63 1.59 -16.66 2.37
C ALA A 63 2.30 -15.60 1.50
N ALA A 64 2.07 -15.60 0.19
CA ALA A 64 2.57 -14.58 -0.72
C ALA A 64 1.93 -13.21 -0.44
N LEU A 65 0.61 -13.19 -0.22
CA LEU A 65 -0.13 -11.99 0.13
C LEU A 65 0.32 -11.39 1.47
N LYS A 66 0.56 -12.25 2.47
CA LYS A 66 1.12 -11.81 3.77
C LYS A 66 2.46 -11.10 3.57
N ARG A 67 3.35 -11.66 2.76
CA ARG A 67 4.65 -11.03 2.45
C ARG A 67 4.48 -9.69 1.74
N ALA A 68 3.56 -9.59 0.76
CA ALA A 68 3.26 -8.33 0.09
C ALA A 68 2.66 -7.29 1.06
N SER A 69 1.79 -7.72 1.97
CA SER A 69 1.19 -6.86 3.00
C SER A 69 2.22 -6.31 3.97
N GLU A 70 3.18 -7.14 4.40
CA GLU A 70 4.30 -6.73 5.25
C GLU A 70 5.23 -5.73 4.54
N ASP A 71 5.51 -5.93 3.24
CA ASP A 71 6.26 -4.99 2.42
C ASP A 71 5.54 -3.65 2.30
N LEU A 72 4.25 -3.66 1.96
CA LEU A 72 3.46 -2.44 1.83
C LEU A 72 3.36 -1.68 3.16
N ALA A 73 3.10 -2.36 4.26
CA ALA A 73 3.08 -1.74 5.59
C ALA A 73 4.43 -1.09 5.94
N GLY A 74 5.53 -1.75 5.59
CA GLY A 74 6.88 -1.20 5.76
C GLY A 74 7.12 0.07 4.92
N ARG A 75 6.50 0.19 3.76
CA ARG A 75 6.63 1.37 2.87
C ARG A 75 5.94 2.62 3.43
N PHE A 76 5.02 2.47 4.37
CA PHE A 76 4.40 3.61 5.08
C PHE A 76 5.31 4.21 6.15
N ALA A 77 6.28 3.46 6.64
CA ALA A 77 7.24 3.95 7.63
C ALA A 77 8.12 5.04 7.01
N GLU A 78 8.00 6.25 7.53
CA GLU A 78 8.74 7.44 7.08
C GLU A 78 9.28 8.16 8.31
N PRO A 79 10.54 8.64 8.28
CA PRO A 79 11.04 9.53 9.34
C PRO A 79 10.11 10.72 9.55
N HIS A 80 9.86 11.08 10.81
CA HIS A 80 8.96 12.18 11.17
C HIS A 80 9.62 13.57 11.00
N GLU A 81 10.74 13.63 10.29
CA GLU A 81 11.51 14.85 10.06
C GLU A 81 11.02 15.58 8.80
N GLY A 82 10.90 16.89 8.92
CA GLY A 82 10.51 17.76 7.82
C GLY A 82 8.99 17.95 7.67
N PRO A 83 8.59 18.78 6.69
CA PRO A 83 7.21 19.17 6.47
C PRO A 83 6.30 17.98 6.19
N LEU A 84 5.07 18.02 6.71
CA LEU A 84 4.09 16.93 6.56
C LEU A 84 3.76 16.65 5.09
N GLY A 85 3.50 17.69 4.30
CA GLY A 85 3.17 17.55 2.88
C GLY A 85 4.28 16.81 2.11
N THR A 86 5.54 17.13 2.40
CA THR A 86 6.70 16.45 1.78
C THR A 86 6.80 14.98 2.22
N ARG A 87 6.54 14.69 3.51
CA ARG A 87 6.54 13.31 4.03
C ARG A 87 5.44 12.48 3.39
N LEU A 88 4.22 13.01 3.32
CA LEU A 88 3.09 12.34 2.68
C LEU A 88 3.35 12.08 1.19
N LEU A 89 3.98 13.02 0.48
CA LEU A 89 4.34 12.82 -0.92
C LEU A 89 5.34 11.66 -1.10
N ARG A 90 6.31 11.51 -0.20
CA ARG A 90 7.23 10.36 -0.22
C ARG A 90 6.51 9.04 0.07
N VAL A 91 5.54 9.03 1.00
CA VAL A 91 4.72 7.86 1.28
C VAL A 91 3.87 7.48 0.05
N MET A 92 3.25 8.47 -0.61
CA MET A 92 2.46 8.21 -1.82
C MET A 92 3.33 7.66 -2.97
N ARG A 93 4.54 8.17 -3.16
CA ARG A 93 5.49 7.61 -4.13
C ARG A 93 5.76 6.12 -3.89
N ARG A 94 6.07 5.73 -2.64
CA ARG A 94 6.31 4.33 -2.28
C ARG A 94 5.06 3.45 -2.39
N PHE A 95 3.89 4.00 -2.08
CA PHE A 95 2.63 3.31 -2.31
C PHE A 95 2.41 3.03 -3.80
N PHE A 96 2.62 4.02 -4.68
CA PHE A 96 2.48 3.81 -6.11
C PHE A 96 3.61 2.96 -6.71
N ASP A 97 4.82 2.93 -6.12
CA ASP A 97 5.84 1.94 -6.47
C ASP A 97 5.32 0.52 -6.24
N PHE A 98 4.73 0.26 -5.07
CA PHE A 98 4.10 -1.02 -4.77
C PHE A 98 2.95 -1.36 -5.74
N VAL A 99 2.09 -0.39 -6.05
CA VAL A 99 0.98 -0.57 -7.00
C VAL A 99 1.49 -0.89 -8.41
N ASP A 100 2.59 -0.28 -8.85
CA ASP A 100 3.23 -0.60 -10.13
C ASP A 100 3.87 -1.99 -10.15
N GLU A 101 4.54 -2.37 -9.07
CA GLU A 101 5.19 -3.68 -8.92
C GLU A 101 4.17 -4.83 -8.88
N HIS A 102 3.00 -4.60 -8.29
CA HIS A 102 2.00 -5.63 -8.00
C HIS A 102 0.62 -5.40 -8.66
N GLY A 103 0.55 -4.54 -9.69
CA GLY A 103 -0.70 -4.01 -10.24
C GLY A 103 -1.80 -5.03 -10.52
N PRO A 104 -1.59 -6.10 -11.32
CA PRO A 104 -2.62 -7.11 -11.56
C PRO A 104 -3.07 -7.84 -10.29
N GLY A 105 -2.15 -8.21 -9.40
CA GLY A 105 -2.45 -8.84 -8.12
C GLY A 105 -3.20 -7.90 -7.18
N PHE A 106 -2.76 -6.64 -7.07
CA PHE A 106 -3.44 -5.60 -6.32
C PHE A 106 -4.88 -5.38 -6.83
N SER A 107 -5.04 -5.26 -8.14
CA SER A 107 -6.35 -5.08 -8.77
C SER A 107 -7.29 -6.27 -8.51
N ALA A 108 -6.79 -7.51 -8.65
CA ALA A 108 -7.56 -8.71 -8.36
C ALA A 108 -7.98 -8.80 -6.89
N LEU A 109 -7.06 -8.44 -5.97
CA LEU A 109 -7.30 -8.42 -4.53
C LEU A 109 -8.39 -7.41 -4.16
N MET A 110 -8.28 -6.17 -4.65
CA MET A 110 -9.17 -5.08 -4.25
C MET A 110 -10.56 -5.14 -4.90
N ARG A 111 -10.68 -5.74 -6.08
CA ARG A 111 -11.99 -5.93 -6.77
C ARG A 111 -12.77 -7.13 -6.28
N GLY A 112 -12.14 -7.99 -5.50
CA GLY A 112 -12.73 -9.24 -5.05
C GLY A 112 -12.83 -10.28 -6.15
N GLY A 113 -12.58 -11.55 -5.80
CA GLY A 113 -12.71 -12.70 -6.68
C GLY A 113 -12.86 -13.96 -5.85
N PRO A 114 -13.24 -15.11 -6.44
CA PRO A 114 -13.48 -16.36 -5.71
C PRO A 114 -12.28 -16.83 -4.86
N ALA A 115 -11.05 -16.57 -5.32
CA ALA A 115 -9.82 -16.88 -4.60
C ALA A 115 -9.48 -15.87 -3.49
N VAL A 116 -10.14 -14.70 -3.49
CA VAL A 116 -9.78 -13.54 -2.65
C VAL A 116 -10.70 -13.38 -1.44
N GLY A 117 -11.88 -13.99 -1.44
CA GLY A 117 -12.91 -13.80 -0.40
C GLY A 117 -12.69 -14.58 0.90
N SER A 118 -11.47 -15.08 1.19
CA SER A 118 -11.21 -15.75 2.47
C SER A 118 -11.16 -14.74 3.63
N SER A 119 -11.58 -15.17 4.82
CA SER A 119 -11.47 -14.35 6.03
C SER A 119 -10.02 -13.97 6.33
N ALA A 120 -9.05 -14.83 6.00
CA ALA A 120 -7.63 -14.57 6.14
C ALA A 120 -7.16 -13.44 5.21
N THR A 121 -7.60 -13.44 3.95
CA THR A 121 -7.30 -12.36 2.98
C THR A 121 -7.85 -11.02 3.44
N ASN A 122 -9.11 -10.97 3.89
CA ASN A 122 -9.72 -9.74 4.41
C ASN A 122 -8.96 -9.22 5.63
N ALA A 123 -8.58 -10.09 6.56
CA ALA A 123 -7.79 -9.72 7.74
C ALA A 123 -6.42 -9.12 7.37
N LEU A 124 -5.78 -9.61 6.29
CA LEU A 124 -4.52 -9.03 5.79
C LEU A 124 -4.74 -7.62 5.21
N ILE A 125 -5.80 -7.41 4.42
CA ILE A 125 -6.15 -6.09 3.90
C ILE A 125 -6.41 -5.12 5.06
N ASP A 126 -7.20 -5.53 6.04
CA ASP A 126 -7.52 -4.70 7.19
C ASP A 126 -6.27 -4.39 8.04
N SER A 127 -5.33 -5.33 8.14
CA SER A 127 -4.06 -5.09 8.83
C SER A 127 -3.19 -4.03 8.14
N VAL A 128 -3.17 -4.00 6.80
CA VAL A 128 -2.45 -2.97 6.02
C VAL A 128 -3.12 -1.61 6.20
N ARG A 129 -4.45 -1.55 6.14
CA ARG A 129 -5.21 -0.30 6.39
C ARG A 129 -4.98 0.23 7.79
N GLN A 130 -4.93 -0.66 8.77
CA GLN A 130 -4.64 -0.29 10.15
C GLN A 130 -3.21 0.23 10.31
N ALA A 131 -2.22 -0.41 9.69
CA ALA A 131 -0.83 0.07 9.68
C ALA A 131 -0.72 1.46 9.02
N ALA A 132 -1.40 1.70 7.89
CA ALA A 132 -1.45 3.00 7.25
C ALA A 132 -2.08 4.07 8.14
N TYR A 133 -3.16 3.72 8.84
CA TYR A 133 -3.83 4.60 9.80
C TYR A 133 -2.90 4.98 10.97
N GLU A 134 -2.24 4.00 11.58
CA GLU A 134 -1.32 4.22 12.70
C GLU A 134 -0.12 5.08 12.29
N GLN A 135 0.46 4.82 11.11
CA GLN A 135 1.54 5.64 10.58
C GLN A 135 1.07 7.08 10.31
N MET A 136 -0.15 7.26 9.81
CA MET A 136 -0.70 8.60 9.61
C MET A 136 -0.86 9.36 10.92
N LEU A 137 -1.38 8.74 11.97
CA LEU A 137 -1.44 9.35 13.31
C LEU A 137 -0.05 9.73 13.82
N ALA A 138 0.92 8.85 13.63
CA ALA A 138 2.31 9.14 14.00
C ALA A 138 2.87 10.34 13.22
N HIS A 139 2.57 10.47 11.92
CA HIS A 139 2.95 11.65 11.13
C HIS A 139 2.31 12.94 11.62
N LEU A 140 1.09 12.87 12.14
CA LEU A 140 0.36 14.00 12.71
C LEU A 140 0.77 14.31 14.15
N GLY A 141 1.57 13.45 14.80
CA GLY A 141 1.94 13.57 16.22
C GLY A 141 0.76 13.35 17.17
N VAL A 142 -0.24 12.58 16.74
CA VAL A 142 -1.48 12.29 17.49
C VAL A 142 -1.42 10.89 18.06
N THR A 143 -1.60 10.74 19.35
CA THR A 143 -1.65 9.43 20.04
C THR A 143 -3.06 8.88 20.14
N GLU A 144 -4.06 9.77 20.30
CA GLU A 144 -5.47 9.41 20.37
C GLU A 144 -6.24 10.27 19.37
N ALA A 145 -6.80 9.63 18.35
CA ALA A 145 -7.57 10.34 17.33
C ALA A 145 -9.00 10.61 17.81
N SER A 146 -9.49 11.82 17.54
CA SER A 146 -10.93 12.10 17.63
C SER A 146 -11.68 11.29 16.56
N ALA A 147 -12.97 11.05 16.77
CA ALA A 147 -13.81 10.35 15.78
C ALA A 147 -13.80 11.05 14.41
N ARG A 148 -13.64 12.37 14.39
CA ARG A 148 -13.57 13.14 13.16
C ARG A 148 -12.23 12.97 12.44
N LEU A 149 -11.12 12.95 13.17
CA LEU A 149 -9.81 12.66 12.60
C LEU A 149 -9.74 11.22 12.07
N GLU A 150 -10.28 10.26 12.81
CA GLU A 150 -10.39 8.88 12.33
C GLU A 150 -11.14 8.80 11.00
N LEU A 151 -12.29 9.50 10.89
CA LEU A 151 -13.07 9.57 9.65
C LEU A 151 -12.22 10.13 8.49
N VAL A 152 -11.52 11.24 8.71
CA VAL A 152 -10.67 11.86 7.68
C VAL A 152 -9.59 10.90 7.20
N VAL A 153 -8.83 10.32 8.13
CA VAL A 153 -7.70 9.45 7.78
C VAL A 153 -8.17 8.18 7.06
N ARG A 154 -9.20 7.50 7.58
CA ARG A 154 -9.73 6.28 6.95
C ARG A 154 -10.36 6.54 5.58
N SER A 155 -11.07 7.67 5.42
CA SER A 155 -11.62 8.09 4.12
C SER A 155 -10.50 8.36 3.11
N TRP A 156 -9.43 9.01 3.53
CA TRP A 156 -8.29 9.28 2.68
C TRP A 156 -7.54 8.01 2.24
N ILE A 157 -7.34 7.04 3.15
CA ILE A 157 -6.77 5.73 2.82
C ILE A 157 -7.62 5.04 1.75
N SER A 158 -8.95 5.02 1.92
CA SER A 158 -9.87 4.43 0.94
C SER A 158 -9.84 5.16 -0.40
N LEU A 159 -9.69 6.50 -0.38
CA LEU A 159 -9.52 7.31 -1.58
C LEU A 159 -8.22 6.93 -2.32
N ALA A 160 -7.10 6.77 -1.61
CA ALA A 160 -5.83 6.36 -2.21
C ALA A 160 -5.92 4.98 -2.87
N GLU A 161 -6.55 3.98 -2.20
CA GLU A 161 -6.80 2.66 -2.77
C GLU A 161 -7.64 2.73 -4.05
N SER A 162 -8.75 3.48 -4.02
CA SER A 162 -9.64 3.64 -5.16
C SER A 162 -8.96 4.37 -6.32
N THR A 163 -8.19 5.41 -6.03
CA THR A 163 -7.41 6.17 -7.03
C THR A 163 -6.39 5.27 -7.71
N ALA A 164 -5.68 4.43 -6.94
CA ALA A 164 -4.73 3.47 -7.50
C ALA A 164 -5.41 2.46 -8.43
N LEU A 165 -6.58 1.93 -8.07
CA LEU A 165 -7.35 1.02 -8.92
C LEU A 165 -7.80 1.68 -10.22
N ILE A 166 -8.35 2.89 -10.15
CA ILE A 166 -8.79 3.66 -11.33
C ILE A 166 -7.60 3.96 -12.24
N TRP A 167 -6.48 4.33 -11.66
CA TRP A 167 -5.26 4.61 -12.40
C TRP A 167 -4.71 3.39 -13.14
N LEU A 168 -4.70 2.21 -12.50
CA LEU A 168 -4.25 0.97 -13.12
C LEU A 168 -5.05 0.61 -14.39
N ASP A 169 -6.32 0.97 -14.47
CA ASP A 169 -7.20 0.64 -15.60
C ASP A 169 -6.86 1.37 -16.91
N GLY A 170 -6.09 2.44 -16.85
CA GLY A 170 -5.81 3.18 -18.08
C GLY A 170 -4.61 4.11 -18.03
N ARG A 171 -4.07 4.35 -16.85
CA ARG A 171 -2.89 5.24 -16.62
C ARG A 171 -3.01 6.59 -17.32
N ARG A 172 -4.23 7.15 -17.35
CA ARG A 172 -4.58 8.36 -18.12
C ARG A 172 -4.03 9.64 -17.53
N VAL A 173 -3.74 9.65 -16.22
CA VAL A 173 -3.15 10.77 -15.51
C VAL A 173 -1.71 10.38 -15.16
N PRO A 174 -0.73 11.28 -15.33
CA PRO A 174 0.65 11.03 -14.90
C PRO A 174 0.70 10.67 -13.42
N ARG A 175 1.46 9.64 -13.07
CA ARG A 175 1.59 9.13 -11.71
C ARG A 175 1.96 10.23 -10.70
N ALA A 176 2.95 11.06 -11.04
CA ALA A 176 3.41 12.14 -10.18
C ALA A 176 2.32 13.18 -9.85
N GLU A 177 1.37 13.39 -10.77
CA GLU A 177 0.22 14.26 -10.53
C GLU A 177 -0.75 13.63 -9.52
N LEU A 178 -1.01 12.33 -9.61
CA LEU A 178 -1.88 11.62 -8.67
C LEU A 178 -1.27 11.54 -7.26
N GLU A 179 0.03 11.32 -7.17
CA GLU A 179 0.75 11.31 -5.90
C GLU A 179 0.60 12.65 -5.18
N LEU A 180 0.77 13.75 -5.91
CA LEU A 180 0.59 15.10 -5.37
C LEU A 180 -0.88 15.39 -5.06
N GLN A 181 -1.80 15.00 -5.95
CA GLN A 181 -3.23 15.17 -5.74
C GLN A 181 -3.69 14.50 -4.46
N LEU A 182 -3.27 13.26 -4.17
CA LEU A 182 -3.64 12.57 -2.93
C LEU A 182 -3.14 13.31 -1.66
N VAL A 183 -1.98 13.97 -1.73
CA VAL A 183 -1.51 14.84 -0.64
C VAL A 183 -2.43 16.07 -0.50
N HIS A 184 -2.85 16.66 -1.59
CA HIS A 184 -3.82 17.78 -1.60
C HIS A 184 -5.20 17.34 -1.10
N ASP A 185 -5.66 16.15 -1.48
CA ASP A 185 -6.95 15.59 -1.03
C ASP A 185 -6.96 15.39 0.48
N PHE A 186 -5.84 14.96 1.09
CA PHE A 186 -5.73 14.89 2.55
C PHE A 186 -5.91 16.27 3.19
N ALA A 187 -5.21 17.28 2.68
CA ALA A 187 -5.32 18.65 3.19
C ALA A 187 -6.74 19.21 3.03
N ALA A 188 -7.41 18.92 1.91
CA ALA A 188 -8.79 19.35 1.67
C ALA A 188 -9.78 18.66 2.64
N LEU A 189 -9.67 17.35 2.86
CA LEU A 189 -10.50 16.62 3.82
C LEU A 189 -10.30 17.15 5.25
N ALA A 190 -9.05 17.43 5.65
CA ALA A 190 -8.74 18.02 6.94
C ALA A 190 -9.30 19.44 7.06
N ALA A 191 -9.19 20.27 6.02
CA ALA A 191 -9.71 21.63 6.00
C ALA A 191 -11.25 21.67 6.10
N VAL A 192 -11.95 20.82 5.36
CA VAL A 192 -13.42 20.70 5.46
C VAL A 192 -13.82 20.26 6.88
N SER A 193 -13.12 19.29 7.45
CA SER A 193 -13.41 18.85 8.82
C SER A 193 -13.11 19.93 9.88
N ALA A 194 -12.07 20.73 9.69
CA ALA A 194 -11.72 21.86 10.54
C ALA A 194 -12.81 22.97 10.56
N ALA A 195 -13.57 23.11 9.49
CA ALA A 195 -14.70 24.04 9.46
C ALA A 195 -15.88 23.64 10.39
N HIS A 196 -15.88 22.40 10.88
CA HIS A 196 -16.95 21.84 11.72
C HIS A 196 -16.48 21.35 13.09
N ASP A 197 -15.18 21.50 13.42
CA ASP A 197 -14.59 20.90 14.63
C ASP A 197 -13.36 21.69 15.05
N GLU A 198 -13.36 22.16 16.30
CA GLU A 198 -12.28 23.02 16.82
C GLU A 198 -10.96 22.26 17.00
N ASP A 199 -11.02 20.98 17.40
CA ASP A 199 -9.81 20.16 17.56
C ASP A 199 -9.16 19.91 16.19
N MET A 200 -9.96 19.65 15.16
CA MET A 200 -9.50 19.56 13.78
C MET A 200 -8.92 20.89 13.27
N ALA A 201 -9.53 22.03 13.64
CA ALA A 201 -9.02 23.34 13.27
C ALA A 201 -7.65 23.64 13.94
N LEU A 202 -7.48 23.22 15.19
CA LEU A 202 -6.21 23.34 15.91
C LEU A 202 -5.13 22.44 15.28
N LEU A 203 -5.48 21.19 14.98
CA LEU A 203 -4.59 20.24 14.30
C LEU A 203 -4.15 20.78 12.94
N LEU A 204 -5.09 21.26 12.11
CA LEU A 204 -4.78 21.84 10.80
C LEU A 204 -3.82 23.03 10.91
N ARG A 205 -4.02 23.95 11.86
CA ARG A 205 -3.09 25.08 12.09
C ARG A 205 -1.69 24.59 12.44
N THR A 206 -1.59 23.53 13.26
CA THR A 206 -0.30 22.93 13.62
C THR A 206 0.38 22.31 12.41
N MET A 207 -0.37 21.59 11.57
CA MET A 207 0.14 20.98 10.35
C MET A 207 0.70 22.01 9.35
N VAL A 208 0.00 23.13 9.18
CA VAL A 208 0.38 24.17 8.20
C VAL A 208 1.52 25.07 8.71
N LYS A 209 1.70 25.17 10.01
CA LYS A 209 2.68 26.09 10.62
C LYS A 209 4.12 25.86 10.15
N ASP A 210 4.49 24.59 9.99
CA ASP A 210 5.85 24.18 9.64
C ASP A 210 6.00 23.83 8.14
N GLU A 211 4.95 24.10 7.33
CA GLU A 211 4.98 23.88 5.89
C GLU A 211 5.71 25.02 5.17
N PRO A 212 6.62 24.71 4.23
CA PRO A 212 7.31 25.72 3.44
C PRO A 212 6.36 26.38 2.44
N ALA A 213 6.67 27.63 2.09
CA ALA A 213 5.86 28.41 1.14
C ALA A 213 5.82 27.81 -0.29
N ASP A 214 6.74 26.94 -0.62
CA ASP A 214 6.83 26.18 -1.88
C ASP A 214 6.51 24.67 -1.71
N GLY A 215 5.96 24.29 -0.56
CA GLY A 215 5.57 22.92 -0.27
C GLY A 215 4.24 22.51 -0.90
N PRO A 216 3.90 21.21 -0.87
CA PRO A 216 2.67 20.68 -1.48
C PRO A 216 1.39 21.38 -1.02
N PHE A 217 1.27 21.72 0.27
CA PHE A 217 0.07 22.39 0.78
C PHE A 217 -0.02 23.85 0.34
N ALA A 218 1.10 24.56 0.24
CA ALA A 218 1.12 25.92 -0.29
C ALA A 218 0.81 25.93 -1.79
N GLU A 219 1.26 24.94 -2.55
CA GLU A 219 0.91 24.75 -3.95
C GLU A 219 -0.61 24.59 -4.14
N LEU A 220 -1.27 23.79 -3.30
CA LEU A 220 -2.72 23.66 -3.30
C LEU A 220 -3.42 25.01 -3.11
N VAL A 221 -3.02 25.77 -2.08
CA VAL A 221 -3.59 27.10 -1.81
C VAL A 221 -3.40 28.04 -2.99
N GLY A 222 -2.19 28.08 -3.56
CA GLY A 222 -1.90 28.89 -4.74
C GLY A 222 -2.77 28.54 -5.96
N ARG A 223 -2.97 27.25 -6.22
CA ARG A 223 -3.86 26.77 -7.28
C ARG A 223 -5.32 27.15 -7.03
N LEU A 224 -5.83 26.99 -5.80
CA LEU A 224 -7.20 27.36 -5.46
C LEU A 224 -7.44 28.86 -5.58
N LEU A 225 -6.48 29.70 -5.14
CA LEU A 225 -6.57 31.15 -5.30
C LEU A 225 -6.57 31.57 -6.79
N SER A 226 -5.86 30.86 -7.66
CA SER A 226 -5.86 31.12 -9.10
C SER A 226 -7.18 30.79 -9.81
N LEU A 227 -8.06 30.01 -9.15
CA LEU A 227 -9.40 29.69 -9.66
C LEU A 227 -10.44 30.74 -9.24
N ALA A 228 -10.10 31.61 -8.29
CA ALA A 228 -11.00 32.69 -7.89
C ALA A 228 -11.04 33.74 -9.01
N PRO A 229 -12.23 34.26 -9.39
CA PRO A 229 -12.40 35.24 -10.43
C PRO A 229 -11.79 36.62 -10.07
#